data_1a8a9d219314f9ea621bd5b4ea6cdece
#
_entry.id   1a8a9d219314f9ea621bd5b4ea6cdece
#
_cell.length_a   1.000
_cell.length_b   1.000
_cell.length_c   1.000
_cell.angle_alpha   90.00
_cell.angle_beta   90.00
_cell.angle_gamma   90.00
#
_symmetry.space_group_name_H-M   'P 1'
#
loop_
_entity.id
_entity.type
_entity.pdbx_description
1 polymer ?
#
loop_
_entity_poly.entity_id
_entity_poly.type
_entity_poly.pdbx_seq_one_letter_code
_entity_poly.pdbx_strand_id
1 'polypeptide(L)'
;MTMLSTSMKLKTNAKIKTDMKITRSILLIAFLMLFYRAFGQPAERLIRIQITPNHTDWLYKPGEKIKFSITVLKNNVPIPDTEIRYQISEDMMKPHKEGILQAEKGTATVEAKTMEKPGFLRCQAFVKYGGREYQGIVTVGINPEKLKPITSLPEDFLNFWETAKLQAQKTPMDVHSLDIHVYNSIYPDYPD
;
A
#
# COMPACT_ATOMS: atom_id res chain seq x y z
N MET A 1 31.05 -46.44 -54.71
CA MET A 1 29.74 -46.36 -54.04
C MET A 1 29.84 -45.92 -52.57
N THR A 2 31.00 -45.54 -52.05
CA THR A 2 31.27 -45.31 -50.62
C THR A 2 31.25 -43.83 -50.18
N MET A 3 31.40 -42.87 -51.10
CA MET A 3 31.48 -41.42 -50.76
C MET A 3 30.12 -40.73 -50.48
N LEU A 4 29.04 -41.21 -51.07
CA LEU A 4 27.68 -40.64 -50.86
C LEU A 4 27.10 -40.96 -49.48
N SER A 5 27.43 -42.12 -48.90
CA SER A 5 26.95 -42.56 -47.61
C SER A 5 27.52 -41.75 -46.43
N THR A 6 28.78 -41.32 -46.54
CA THR A 6 29.48 -40.54 -45.49
C THR A 6 28.97 -39.12 -45.40
N SER A 7 28.68 -38.44 -46.55
CA SER A 7 28.15 -37.10 -46.59
C SER A 7 26.72 -37.00 -46.01
N MET A 8 25.91 -38.01 -46.25
CA MET A 8 24.53 -38.07 -45.74
C MET A 8 24.50 -38.27 -44.20
N LYS A 9 25.35 -39.11 -43.64
CA LYS A 9 25.49 -39.29 -42.16
C LYS A 9 26.00 -38.03 -41.47
N LEU A 10 26.92 -37.28 -42.05
CA LEU A 10 27.42 -36.06 -41.47
C LEU A 10 26.35 -34.92 -41.45
N LYS A 11 25.52 -34.79 -42.48
CA LYS A 11 24.40 -33.82 -42.50
C LYS A 11 23.31 -34.16 -41.48
N THR A 12 22.99 -35.46 -41.31
CA THR A 12 21.99 -35.93 -40.33
C THR A 12 22.44 -35.70 -38.89
N ASN A 13 23.70 -35.97 -38.57
CA ASN A 13 24.27 -35.75 -37.24
C ASN A 13 24.40 -34.23 -36.88
N ALA A 14 24.69 -33.37 -37.88
CA ALA A 14 24.71 -31.92 -37.66
C ALA A 14 23.31 -31.40 -37.37
N LYS A 15 22.27 -31.83 -38.08
CA LYS A 15 20.87 -31.46 -37.86
C LYS A 15 20.38 -31.90 -36.47
N ILE A 16 20.66 -33.13 -36.05
CA ILE A 16 20.29 -33.65 -34.71
C ILE A 16 20.98 -32.84 -33.60
N LYS A 17 22.28 -32.50 -33.77
CA LYS A 17 22.99 -31.63 -32.79
C LYS A 17 22.41 -30.21 -32.70
N THR A 18 21.95 -29.65 -33.80
CA THR A 18 21.33 -28.31 -33.83
C THR A 18 19.95 -28.35 -33.15
N ASP A 19 19.14 -29.35 -33.46
CA ASP A 19 17.82 -29.53 -32.86
C ASP A 19 17.90 -29.75 -31.30
N MET A 20 18.91 -30.52 -30.85
CA MET A 20 19.18 -30.72 -29.44
C MET A 20 19.60 -29.42 -28.72
N LYS A 21 20.37 -28.53 -29.35
CA LYS A 21 20.74 -27.23 -28.78
C LYS A 21 19.55 -26.30 -28.67
N ILE A 22 18.69 -26.26 -29.68
CA ILE A 22 17.46 -25.46 -29.72
C ILE A 22 16.50 -25.96 -28.60
N THR A 23 16.30 -27.27 -28.48
CA THR A 23 15.44 -27.87 -27.45
C THR A 23 15.95 -27.57 -26.04
N ARG A 24 17.28 -27.63 -25.80
CA ARG A 24 17.87 -27.24 -24.51
C ARG A 24 17.70 -25.76 -24.19
N SER A 25 17.84 -24.88 -25.18
CA SER A 25 17.63 -23.45 -25.00
C SER A 25 16.17 -23.13 -24.67
N ILE A 26 15.21 -23.77 -25.35
CA ILE A 26 13.77 -23.60 -25.08
C ILE A 26 13.42 -24.09 -23.67
N LEU A 27 13.97 -25.25 -23.24
CA LEU A 27 13.78 -25.76 -21.88
C LEU A 27 14.37 -24.81 -20.82
N LEU A 28 15.53 -24.23 -21.08
CA LEU A 28 16.18 -23.27 -20.17
C LEU A 28 15.37 -21.97 -20.06
N ILE A 29 14.81 -21.46 -21.15
CA ILE A 29 13.92 -20.29 -21.16
C ILE A 29 12.61 -20.59 -20.45
N ALA A 30 12.00 -21.76 -20.67
CA ALA A 30 10.80 -22.20 -19.97
C ALA A 30 11.02 -22.34 -18.47
N PHE A 31 12.19 -22.88 -18.06
CA PHE A 31 12.59 -22.99 -16.66
C PHE A 31 12.81 -21.60 -16.01
N LEU A 32 13.48 -20.69 -16.71
CA LEU A 32 13.63 -19.30 -16.27
C LEU A 32 12.28 -18.58 -16.11
N MET A 33 11.34 -18.79 -17.03
CA MET A 33 10.00 -18.20 -16.93
C MET A 33 9.17 -18.75 -15.76
N LEU A 34 9.39 -20.00 -15.34
CA LEU A 34 8.77 -20.55 -14.13
C LEU A 34 9.26 -19.85 -12.85
N PHE A 35 10.52 -19.43 -12.79
CA PHE A 35 11.04 -18.68 -11.65
C PHE A 35 10.49 -17.25 -11.56
N TYR A 36 10.19 -16.58 -12.68
CA TYR A 36 9.59 -15.24 -12.67
C TYR A 36 8.20 -15.20 -12.04
N ARG A 37 7.45 -16.29 -12.07
CA ARG A 37 6.12 -16.36 -11.44
C ARG A 37 6.15 -16.56 -9.93
N ALA A 38 7.26 -17.01 -9.36
CA ALA A 38 7.38 -17.27 -7.93
C ALA A 38 7.53 -15.99 -7.07
N PHE A 39 7.89 -14.85 -7.65
CA PHE A 39 8.09 -13.58 -6.95
C PHE A 39 6.88 -12.65 -6.93
N GLY A 40 5.80 -13.01 -7.59
CA GLY A 40 4.63 -12.14 -7.80
C GLY A 40 3.49 -12.30 -6.80
N GLN A 41 3.61 -13.16 -5.78
CA GLN A 41 2.56 -13.26 -4.77
C GLN A 41 2.70 -12.11 -3.77
N PRO A 42 1.65 -11.28 -3.56
CA PRO A 42 1.66 -10.30 -2.50
C PRO A 42 1.89 -11.02 -1.18
N ALA A 43 2.91 -10.58 -0.44
CA ALA A 43 3.20 -11.14 0.88
C ALA A 43 1.97 -10.91 1.77
N GLU A 44 1.27 -11.98 2.10
CA GLU A 44 0.13 -11.93 3.02
C GLU A 44 0.60 -11.27 4.31
N ARG A 45 -0.09 -10.20 4.72
CA ARG A 45 0.23 -9.52 5.96
C ARG A 45 -0.20 -10.39 7.12
N LEU A 46 0.70 -11.22 7.59
CA LEU A 46 0.46 -12.14 8.70
C LEU A 46 0.04 -11.41 9.97
N ILE A 47 0.59 -10.21 10.19
CA ILE A 47 0.37 -9.39 11.39
C ILE A 47 -0.39 -8.13 10.99
N ARG A 48 -1.46 -7.86 11.73
CA ARG A 48 -2.25 -6.64 11.63
C ARG A 48 -2.22 -5.92 12.97
N ILE A 49 -1.91 -4.64 12.95
CA ILE A 49 -1.98 -3.77 14.12
C ILE A 49 -3.24 -2.92 13.96
N GLN A 50 -4.19 -3.10 14.87
CA GLN A 50 -5.40 -2.33 14.91
C GLN A 50 -5.29 -1.32 16.05
N ILE A 51 -5.47 -0.03 15.75
CA ILE A 51 -5.48 1.04 16.73
C ILE A 51 -6.88 1.64 16.73
N THR A 52 -7.52 1.68 17.89
CA THR A 52 -8.89 2.18 18.04
C THR A 52 -8.91 3.28 19.09
N PRO A 53 -9.39 4.49 18.76
CA PRO A 53 -9.60 5.54 19.73
C PRO A 53 -10.84 5.24 20.59
N ASN A 54 -10.97 5.91 21.75
CA ASN A 54 -12.10 5.71 22.65
C ASN A 54 -13.40 6.39 22.19
N HIS A 55 -13.35 7.28 21.19
CA HIS A 55 -14.52 7.86 20.55
C HIS A 55 -14.81 7.18 19.20
N THR A 56 -16.08 6.85 18.98
CA THR A 56 -16.50 6.15 17.75
C THR A 56 -16.50 7.04 16.51
N ASP A 57 -16.68 8.34 16.68
CA ASP A 57 -16.64 9.36 15.62
C ASP A 57 -15.22 9.88 15.34
N TRP A 58 -14.24 9.48 16.18
CA TRP A 58 -12.83 9.89 16.11
C TRP A 58 -12.61 11.40 16.24
N LEU A 59 -13.57 12.10 16.85
CA LEU A 59 -13.54 13.54 17.05
C LEU A 59 -13.38 13.87 18.54
N TYR A 60 -12.59 14.89 18.83
CA TYR A 60 -12.25 15.33 20.18
C TYR A 60 -12.27 16.85 20.28
N LYS A 61 -12.47 17.32 21.51
CA LYS A 61 -12.31 18.75 21.85
C LYS A 61 -10.88 19.04 22.30
N PRO A 62 -10.39 20.29 22.15
CA PRO A 62 -9.10 20.68 22.70
C PRO A 62 -9.04 20.40 24.22
N GLY A 63 -7.90 19.85 24.68
CA GLY A 63 -7.68 19.50 26.10
C GLY A 63 -8.29 18.19 26.56
N GLU A 64 -9.09 17.53 25.74
CA GLU A 64 -9.69 16.24 26.06
C GLU A 64 -8.65 15.12 26.10
N LYS A 65 -8.86 14.08 26.92
CA LYS A 65 -7.97 12.91 26.99
C LYS A 65 -8.38 11.88 25.95
N ILE A 66 -7.43 11.45 25.16
CA ILE A 66 -7.60 10.39 24.16
C ILE A 66 -6.99 9.11 24.69
N LYS A 67 -7.70 7.99 24.53
CA LYS A 67 -7.18 6.64 24.78
C LYS A 67 -7.14 5.89 23.47
N PHE A 68 -5.95 5.42 23.10
CA PHE A 68 -5.77 4.52 21.96
C PHE A 68 -5.59 3.09 22.47
N SER A 69 -6.48 2.19 22.08
CA SER A 69 -6.33 0.75 22.27
C SER A 69 -5.61 0.17 21.07
N ILE A 70 -4.44 -0.44 21.29
CA ILE A 70 -3.60 -1.03 20.25
C ILE A 70 -3.70 -2.54 20.38
N THR A 71 -4.26 -3.21 19.37
CA THR A 71 -4.40 -4.66 19.33
C THR A 71 -3.52 -5.23 18.23
N VAL A 72 -2.70 -6.22 18.57
CA VAL A 72 -1.84 -6.93 17.64
C VAL A 72 -2.48 -8.26 17.28
N LEU A 73 -2.78 -8.46 16.01
CA LEU A 73 -3.49 -9.61 15.49
C LEU A 73 -2.59 -10.44 14.56
N LYS A 74 -2.61 -11.76 14.71
CA LYS A 74 -2.10 -12.73 13.74
C LYS A 74 -3.27 -13.55 13.23
N ASN A 75 -3.53 -13.48 11.93
CA ASN A 75 -4.70 -14.14 11.32
C ASN A 75 -6.01 -13.81 12.07
N ASN A 76 -6.20 -12.53 12.44
CA ASN A 76 -7.33 -12.00 13.23
C ASN A 76 -7.45 -12.52 14.67
N VAL A 77 -6.43 -13.21 15.19
CA VAL A 77 -6.35 -13.64 16.59
C VAL A 77 -5.35 -12.76 17.34
N PRO A 78 -5.71 -12.19 18.51
CA PRO A 78 -4.79 -11.39 19.32
C PRO A 78 -3.55 -12.20 19.75
N ILE A 79 -2.37 -11.58 19.65
CA ILE A 79 -1.11 -12.18 20.10
C ILE A 79 -0.77 -11.61 21.48
N PRO A 80 -0.77 -12.42 22.55
CA PRO A 80 -0.38 -11.95 23.88
C PRO A 80 1.12 -11.63 23.95
N ASP A 81 1.50 -10.93 25.00
CA ASP A 81 2.89 -10.66 25.39
C ASP A 81 3.77 -10.08 24.28
N THR A 82 3.15 -9.23 23.44
CA THR A 82 3.84 -8.58 22.32
C THR A 82 4.33 -7.20 22.73
N GLU A 83 5.59 -6.92 22.46
CA GLU A 83 6.17 -5.58 22.63
C GLU A 83 5.70 -4.66 21.50
N ILE A 84 5.12 -3.52 21.87
CA ILE A 84 4.63 -2.49 20.95
C ILE A 84 5.40 -1.20 21.18
N ARG A 85 6.15 -0.74 20.23
CA ARG A 85 6.71 0.62 20.22
C ARG A 85 5.66 1.57 19.63
N TYR A 86 5.35 2.65 20.34
CA TYR A 86 4.36 3.63 19.88
C TYR A 86 4.94 5.04 19.78
N GLN A 87 4.33 5.84 18.93
CA GLN A 87 4.63 7.27 18.75
C GLN A 87 3.32 8.05 18.61
N ILE A 88 3.24 9.19 19.28
CA ILE A 88 2.11 10.13 19.16
C ILE A 88 2.66 11.47 18.69
N SER A 89 2.09 12.01 17.63
CA SER A 89 2.49 13.27 17.00
C SER A 89 1.28 14.04 16.50
N GLU A 90 1.42 15.35 16.34
CA GLU A 90 0.58 16.07 15.39
C GLU A 90 0.79 15.47 13.99
N ASP A 91 -0.21 15.56 13.13
CA ASP A 91 -0.12 14.96 11.81
C ASP A 91 1.07 15.52 11.01
N MET A 92 1.89 14.62 10.43
CA MET A 92 3.13 14.93 9.71
C MET A 92 4.23 15.64 10.52
N MET A 93 4.07 15.78 11.86
CA MET A 93 5.06 16.41 12.73
C MET A 93 5.90 15.37 13.49
N LYS A 94 6.96 15.83 14.15
CA LYS A 94 7.80 14.96 15.01
C LYS A 94 7.00 14.45 16.21
N PRO A 95 7.23 13.21 16.66
CA PRO A 95 6.58 12.69 17.86
C PRO A 95 6.89 13.55 19.08
N HIS A 96 5.86 13.87 19.84
CA HIS A 96 5.99 14.53 21.15
C HIS A 96 5.85 13.54 22.31
N LYS A 97 5.35 12.33 22.04
CA LYS A 97 5.28 11.23 23.00
C LYS A 97 5.61 9.94 22.29
N GLU A 98 6.49 9.15 22.88
CA GLU A 98 6.84 7.82 22.40
C GLU A 98 7.18 6.90 23.57
N GLY A 99 7.15 5.60 23.33
CA GLY A 99 7.48 4.61 24.34
C GLY A 99 7.26 3.18 23.86
N ILE A 100 7.38 2.27 24.81
CA ILE A 100 7.17 0.83 24.60
C ILE A 100 6.09 0.37 25.57
N LEU A 101 5.18 -0.46 25.08
CA LEU A 101 4.10 -1.09 25.81
C LEU A 101 4.16 -2.60 25.65
N GLN A 102 3.71 -3.33 26.67
CA GLN A 102 3.45 -4.77 26.53
C GLN A 102 1.95 -4.99 26.31
N ALA A 103 1.62 -5.74 25.27
CA ALA A 103 0.25 -6.08 24.93
C ALA A 103 -0.22 -7.26 25.80
N GLU A 104 -0.74 -7.00 26.99
CA GLU A 104 -1.39 -8.02 27.78
C GLU A 104 -2.59 -8.58 27.00
N LYS A 105 -2.68 -9.91 26.89
CA LYS A 105 -3.75 -10.57 26.11
C LYS A 105 -3.90 -10.04 24.66
N GLY A 106 -2.80 -9.50 24.08
CA GLY A 106 -2.77 -8.99 22.73
C GLY A 106 -3.23 -7.53 22.55
N THR A 107 -3.54 -6.81 23.62
CA THR A 107 -3.97 -5.41 23.60
C THR A 107 -3.22 -4.58 24.63
N ALA A 108 -2.80 -3.38 24.23
CA ALA A 108 -2.25 -2.36 25.11
C ALA A 108 -3.00 -1.05 24.93
N THR A 109 -2.98 -0.20 25.95
CA THR A 109 -3.63 1.12 25.90
C THR A 109 -2.62 2.22 26.18
N VAL A 110 -2.68 3.29 25.38
CA VAL A 110 -1.91 4.50 25.61
C VAL A 110 -2.82 5.72 25.71
N GLU A 111 -2.55 6.58 26.68
CA GLU A 111 -3.26 7.86 26.83
C GLU A 111 -2.44 9.00 26.21
N ALA A 112 -3.13 9.88 25.53
CA ALA A 112 -2.58 11.12 24.98
C ALA A 112 -3.45 12.31 25.41
N LYS A 113 -2.83 13.48 25.47
CA LYS A 113 -3.58 14.74 25.52
C LYS A 113 -3.84 15.19 24.09
N THR A 114 -5.01 15.80 23.87
CA THR A 114 -5.28 16.50 22.64
C THR A 114 -4.43 17.77 22.55
N MET A 115 -4.34 18.30 21.35
CA MET A 115 -3.78 19.62 21.08
C MET A 115 -4.73 20.71 21.61
N GLU A 116 -4.18 21.88 21.91
CA GLU A 116 -4.99 23.06 22.26
C GLU A 116 -5.61 23.75 21.04
N LYS A 117 -4.98 23.54 19.88
CA LYS A 117 -5.42 24.10 18.60
C LYS A 117 -6.15 23.05 17.76
N PRO A 118 -7.11 23.46 16.90
CA PRO A 118 -7.70 22.55 15.92
C PRO A 118 -6.65 21.90 15.04
N GLY A 119 -6.84 20.60 14.76
CA GLY A 119 -5.87 19.85 13.98
C GLY A 119 -6.10 18.36 14.01
N PHE A 120 -5.06 17.59 13.75
CA PHE A 120 -5.09 16.13 13.73
C PHE A 120 -3.97 15.55 14.57
N LEU A 121 -4.30 14.57 15.41
CA LEU A 121 -3.34 13.84 16.22
C LEU A 121 -3.22 12.42 15.70
N ARG A 122 -1.98 12.00 15.44
CA ARG A 122 -1.63 10.69 14.91
C ARG A 122 -1.06 9.79 16.00
N CYS A 123 -1.54 8.56 16.07
CA CYS A 123 -0.92 7.49 16.83
C CYS A 123 -0.38 6.43 15.87
N GLN A 124 0.90 6.11 16.01
CA GLN A 124 1.58 5.06 15.26
C GLN A 124 2.04 3.97 16.22
N ALA A 125 1.90 2.72 15.81
CA ALA A 125 2.39 1.57 16.56
C ALA A 125 3.22 0.67 15.65
N PHE A 126 4.32 0.15 16.20
CA PHE A 126 5.28 -0.70 15.50
C PHE A 126 5.50 -1.97 16.30
N VAL A 127 5.49 -3.10 15.62
CA VAL A 127 5.70 -4.43 16.21
C VAL A 127 6.69 -5.22 15.36
N LYS A 128 7.66 -5.83 16.01
CA LYS A 128 8.59 -6.77 15.36
C LYS A 128 8.08 -8.19 15.56
N TYR A 129 7.83 -8.89 14.45
CA TYR A 129 7.40 -10.29 14.48
C TYR A 129 8.04 -11.08 13.35
N GLY A 130 8.62 -12.24 13.65
CA GLY A 130 9.25 -13.09 12.64
C GLY A 130 10.36 -12.39 11.82
N GLY A 131 11.13 -11.50 12.45
CA GLY A 131 12.21 -10.74 11.80
C GLY A 131 11.75 -9.57 10.91
N ARG A 132 10.45 -9.26 10.90
CA ARG A 132 9.88 -8.12 10.14
C ARG A 132 9.25 -7.11 11.09
N GLU A 133 9.26 -5.84 10.70
CA GLU A 133 8.56 -4.77 11.40
C GLU A 133 7.21 -4.50 10.70
N TYR A 134 6.16 -4.43 11.52
CA TYR A 134 4.80 -4.11 11.09
C TYR A 134 4.38 -2.79 11.72
N GLN A 135 3.57 -2.02 11.00
CA GLN A 135 3.11 -0.70 11.44
C GLN A 135 1.59 -0.61 11.37
N GLY A 136 1.01 0.01 12.39
CA GLY A 136 -0.37 0.48 12.40
C GLY A 136 -0.39 1.99 12.59
N ILE A 137 -1.37 2.67 11.98
CA ILE A 137 -1.54 4.13 12.07
C ILE A 137 -3.02 4.43 12.27
N VAL A 138 -3.31 5.39 13.14
CA VAL A 138 -4.63 6.02 13.27
C VAL A 138 -4.45 7.51 13.46
N THR A 139 -5.37 8.30 12.92
CA THR A 139 -5.39 9.76 13.10
C THR A 139 -6.77 10.18 13.59
N VAL A 140 -6.82 11.01 14.60
CA VAL A 140 -8.06 11.57 15.17
C VAL A 140 -8.12 13.06 14.96
N GLY A 141 -9.34 13.61 14.80
CA GLY A 141 -9.57 15.04 14.60
C GLY A 141 -9.84 15.78 15.92
N ILE A 142 -9.21 16.93 16.11
CA ILE A 142 -9.47 17.84 17.23
C ILE A 142 -10.12 19.11 16.65
N ASN A 143 -11.43 19.28 16.86
CA ASN A 143 -12.23 20.39 16.29
C ASN A 143 -11.87 20.67 14.81
N PRO A 144 -11.83 19.68 13.92
CA PRO A 144 -11.33 19.87 12.54
C PRO A 144 -12.17 20.87 11.75
N GLU A 145 -13.43 21.06 12.13
CA GLU A 145 -14.33 22.06 11.54
C GLU A 145 -13.89 23.51 11.79
N LYS A 146 -13.01 23.73 12.79
CA LYS A 146 -12.44 25.05 13.12
C LYS A 146 -11.09 25.31 12.46
N LEU A 147 -10.61 24.41 11.64
CA LEU A 147 -9.39 24.63 10.89
C LEU A 147 -9.58 25.80 9.92
N LYS A 148 -8.64 26.73 9.97
CA LYS A 148 -8.60 27.86 9.05
C LYS A 148 -7.45 27.68 8.06
N PRO A 149 -7.61 28.05 6.79
CA PRO A 149 -6.50 28.09 5.85
C PRO A 149 -5.36 28.94 6.39
N ILE A 150 -4.14 28.45 6.27
CA ILE A 150 -2.93 29.18 6.70
C ILE A 150 -2.57 30.25 5.68
N THR A 151 -2.93 30.03 4.41
CA THR A 151 -2.65 30.95 3.31
C THR A 151 -3.97 31.47 2.73
N SER A 152 -4.03 32.75 2.40
CA SER A 152 -5.09 33.29 1.56
C SER A 152 -4.90 32.80 0.12
N LEU A 153 -6.00 32.67 -0.61
CA LEU A 153 -5.91 32.50 -2.05
C LEU A 153 -5.20 33.70 -2.67
N PRO A 154 -4.32 33.52 -3.66
CA PRO A 154 -3.80 34.62 -4.48
C PRO A 154 -4.96 35.46 -5.05
N GLU A 155 -4.77 36.78 -5.17
CA GLU A 155 -5.82 37.69 -5.65
C GLU A 155 -6.35 37.28 -7.04
N ASP A 156 -5.48 36.74 -7.88
CA ASP A 156 -5.80 36.33 -9.24
C ASP A 156 -6.34 34.89 -9.36
N PHE A 157 -6.41 34.13 -8.25
CA PHE A 157 -6.73 32.70 -8.27
C PHE A 157 -8.03 32.36 -8.99
N LEU A 158 -9.11 33.07 -8.66
CA LEU A 158 -10.42 32.83 -9.29
C LEU A 158 -10.40 33.18 -10.78
N ASN A 159 -9.84 34.36 -11.12
CA ASN A 159 -9.75 34.84 -12.50
C ASN A 159 -8.86 33.92 -13.37
N PHE A 160 -7.74 33.43 -12.81
CA PHE A 160 -6.88 32.46 -13.47
C PHE A 160 -7.66 31.17 -13.83
N TRP A 161 -8.38 30.61 -12.85
CA TRP A 161 -9.12 29.36 -13.08
C TRP A 161 -10.32 29.53 -14.01
N GLU A 162 -11.04 30.65 -13.96
CA GLU A 162 -12.10 30.94 -14.91
C GLU A 162 -11.57 31.03 -16.34
N THR A 163 -10.46 31.74 -16.52
CA THR A 163 -9.80 31.87 -17.82
C THR A 163 -9.31 30.49 -18.33
N ALA A 164 -8.67 29.70 -17.46
CA ALA A 164 -8.20 28.37 -17.80
C ALA A 164 -9.34 27.43 -18.20
N LYS A 165 -10.48 27.47 -17.48
CA LYS A 165 -11.69 26.69 -17.83
C LYS A 165 -12.26 27.10 -19.19
N LEU A 166 -12.36 28.39 -19.44
CA LEU A 166 -12.84 28.92 -20.74
C LEU A 166 -11.90 28.50 -21.90
N GLN A 167 -10.61 28.47 -21.67
CA GLN A 167 -9.66 27.96 -22.66
C GLN A 167 -9.80 26.47 -22.88
N ALA A 168 -9.90 25.68 -21.80
CA ALA A 168 -10.09 24.23 -21.88
C ALA A 168 -11.39 23.85 -22.61
N GLN A 169 -12.49 24.60 -22.39
CA GLN A 169 -13.77 24.38 -23.07
C GLN A 169 -13.73 24.57 -24.58
N LYS A 170 -12.73 25.31 -25.12
CA LYS A 170 -12.54 25.50 -26.55
C LYS A 170 -11.99 24.24 -27.25
N THR A 171 -11.42 23.34 -26.47
CA THR A 171 -10.89 22.07 -26.98
C THR A 171 -11.98 21.02 -26.82
N PRO A 172 -12.52 20.43 -27.90
CA PRO A 172 -13.49 19.34 -27.79
C PRO A 172 -12.89 18.19 -26.98
N MET A 173 -13.64 17.72 -25.99
CA MET A 173 -13.28 16.47 -25.33
C MET A 173 -13.54 15.34 -26.32
N ASP A 174 -12.48 14.69 -26.80
CA ASP A 174 -12.54 13.46 -27.58
C ASP A 174 -12.84 12.31 -26.62
N VAL A 175 -14.10 12.23 -26.19
CA VAL A 175 -14.58 11.15 -25.31
C VAL A 175 -14.82 9.92 -26.16
N HIS A 176 -13.85 9.04 -26.26
CA HIS A 176 -14.10 7.67 -26.68
C HIS A 176 -14.82 6.97 -25.51
N SER A 177 -16.11 6.67 -25.69
CA SER A 177 -16.81 5.78 -24.77
C SER A 177 -16.16 4.40 -24.84
N LEU A 178 -15.44 4.00 -23.77
CA LEU A 178 -15.06 2.61 -23.61
C LEU A 178 -16.34 1.78 -23.47
N ASP A 179 -16.47 0.74 -24.29
CA ASP A 179 -17.55 -0.22 -24.14
C ASP A 179 -17.46 -0.82 -22.72
N ILE A 180 -18.56 -0.77 -21.98
CA ILE A 180 -18.66 -1.29 -20.60
C ILE A 180 -18.20 -2.76 -20.53
N HIS A 181 -18.44 -3.56 -21.58
CA HIS A 181 -17.96 -4.93 -21.65
C HIS A 181 -16.44 -5.05 -21.64
N VAL A 182 -15.72 -4.13 -22.27
CA VAL A 182 -14.25 -4.10 -22.27
C VAL A 182 -13.74 -3.67 -20.90
N TYR A 183 -14.40 -2.68 -20.29
CA TYR A 183 -14.04 -2.21 -18.96
C TYR A 183 -14.21 -3.32 -17.91
N ASN A 184 -15.33 -4.01 -17.88
CA ASN A 184 -15.61 -5.11 -16.95
C ASN A 184 -14.72 -6.34 -17.17
N SER A 185 -14.20 -6.54 -18.39
CA SER A 185 -13.23 -7.60 -18.67
C SER A 185 -11.83 -7.28 -18.11
N ILE A 186 -11.48 -6.00 -18.00
CA ILE A 186 -10.19 -5.52 -17.45
C ILE A 186 -10.28 -5.36 -15.92
N TYR A 187 -11.45 -4.98 -15.40
CA TYR A 187 -11.70 -4.72 -13.97
C TYR A 187 -12.95 -5.49 -13.47
N PRO A 188 -12.88 -6.84 -13.36
CA PRO A 188 -14.03 -7.66 -13.03
C PRO A 188 -14.61 -7.44 -11.62
N ASP A 189 -13.85 -6.80 -10.72
CA ASP A 189 -14.23 -6.58 -9.32
C ASP A 189 -14.91 -5.21 -9.05
N TYR A 190 -15.21 -4.42 -10.11
CA TYR A 190 -15.95 -3.17 -9.97
C TYR A 190 -17.45 -3.44 -10.19
N PRO A 191 -18.30 -3.31 -9.16
CA PRO A 191 -19.75 -3.41 -9.32
C PRO A 191 -20.28 -2.19 -10.08
N ASP A 192 -21.36 -2.40 -10.86
CA ASP A 192 -22.12 -1.37 -11.57
C ASP A 192 -22.74 -0.34 -10.60
#